data_33b8dd7b07d32aa2ef1fa5891b15a1ef
#
_entry.id   33b8dd7b07d32aa2ef1fa5891b15a1ef
#
_cell.length_a   1.000
_cell.length_b   1.000
_cell.length_c   1.000
_cell.angle_alpha   90.00
_cell.angle_beta   90.00
_cell.angle_gamma   90.00
#
_symmetry.space_group_name_H-M   'P 1'
#
loop_
_entity.id
_entity.type
_entity.pdbx_description
1 polymer ?
#
loop_
_entity_poly.entity_id
_entity_poly.type
_entity_poly.pdbx_seq_one_letter_code
_entity_poly.pdbx_strand_id
1 'polypeptide(L)'
;MKKISLIIAASISSYFVAAQTISLYPTNWWVGMKWNKVQVLVHADEAISTNTVSIKHPGITLQKVNRFKNPKYLALDLLVSPSANTGDVKINFTAAGKTNTVDWPLDKRRAGNGTAF
;
A
#
# COMPACT_ATOMS: atom_id res chain seq x y z
N MET A 1 44.34 -31.08 -7.43
CA MET A 1 43.90 -30.61 -7.33
C MET A 1 43.28 -30.04 -7.05
N LYS A 2 42.84 -29.62 -6.92
CA LYS A 2 42.23 -28.98 -6.71
C LYS A 2 41.48 -28.31 -6.44
N LYS A 3 40.94 -28.05 -6.21
CA LYS A 3 40.13 -27.44 -6.10
C LYS A 3 39.68 -26.61 -5.66
N ILE A 4 39.19 -26.23 -5.44
CA ILE A 4 38.83 -25.46 -5.06
C ILE A 4 38.01 -24.74 -5.05
N SER A 5 37.48 -24.52 -4.95
CA SER A 5 36.69 -23.83 -4.97
C SER A 5 35.76 -23.58 -4.48
N LEU A 6 35.32 -23.21 -4.22
CA LEU A 6 34.45 -22.83 -3.87
C LEU A 6 34.02 -22.07 -3.27
N ILE A 7 33.58 -21.62 -2.90
CA ILE A 7 33.43 -20.89 -2.20
C ILE A 7 32.69 -19.98 -2.24
N ILE A 8 32.56 -19.55 -2.58
CA ILE A 8 31.95 -18.64 -2.96
C ILE A 8 30.69 -18.38 -2.62
N ALA A 9 30.09 -19.01 -2.76
CA ALA A 9 28.81 -18.83 -2.62
C ALA A 9 28.31 -18.12 -1.49
N ALA A 10 28.88 -18.21 -0.50
CA ALA A 10 28.34 -17.73 0.60
C ALA A 10 27.92 -16.34 0.59
N SER A 11 28.54 -15.58 -0.09
CA SER A 11 28.35 -14.21 0.05
C SER A 11 27.02 -13.75 -0.29
N ILE A 12 26.32 -14.51 -1.02
CA ILE A 12 25.22 -14.01 -1.50
C ILE A 12 24.14 -13.90 -0.58
N SER A 13 23.99 -14.73 0.24
CA SER A 13 22.83 -14.78 1.02
C SER A 13 22.62 -13.61 1.91
N SER A 14 23.57 -12.79 2.01
CA SER A 14 23.44 -11.75 2.94
C SER A 14 22.66 -10.57 2.44
N TYR A 15 22.15 -10.61 1.26
CA TYR A 15 21.46 -9.56 0.82
C TYR A 15 20.17 -9.39 1.44
N PHE A 16 19.93 -8.30 2.07
CA PHE A 16 18.74 -7.98 2.61
C PHE A 16 18.32 -6.75 2.02
N VAL A 17 17.39 -6.73 1.17
CA VAL A 17 16.84 -5.53 0.64
C VAL A 17 15.67 -5.20 1.51
N ALA A 18 15.82 -4.27 2.37
CA ALA A 18 14.72 -3.84 3.19
C ALA A 18 13.70 -3.15 2.30
N ALA A 19 12.46 -3.46 2.47
CA ALA A 19 11.40 -2.74 1.79
C ALA A 19 11.39 -1.32 2.31
N GLN A 20 11.12 -0.35 1.45
CA GLN A 20 11.00 1.01 1.92
C GLN A 20 9.79 1.15 2.81
N THR A 21 9.86 2.07 3.73
CA THR A 21 8.76 2.34 4.64
C THR A 21 7.75 3.22 3.92
N ILE A 22 6.53 2.75 3.85
CA ILE A 22 5.44 3.49 3.21
C ILE A 22 4.33 3.63 4.24
N SER A 23 3.91 4.86 4.48
CA SER A 23 2.84 5.15 5.43
C SER A 23 1.62 5.68 4.70
N LEU A 24 0.47 5.29 5.16
CA LEU A 24 -0.80 5.69 4.57
C LEU A 24 -1.62 6.51 5.57
N TYR A 25 -2.29 7.55 5.09
CA TYR A 25 -3.11 8.41 5.93
C TYR A 25 -4.41 8.73 5.21
N PRO A 26 -5.56 8.27 5.67
CA PRO A 26 -5.76 7.55 6.93
C PRO A 26 -5.17 6.16 6.88
N THR A 27 -4.88 5.60 8.03
CA THR A 27 -4.24 4.29 8.12
C THR A 27 -5.20 3.14 7.88
N ASN A 28 -6.49 3.41 7.92
CA ASN A 28 -7.53 2.41 7.69
C ASN A 28 -8.83 3.11 7.32
N TRP A 29 -9.82 2.35 6.93
CA TRP A 29 -11.13 2.90 6.62
C TRP A 29 -12.21 1.89 6.95
N TRP A 30 -13.46 2.24 6.68
CA TRP A 30 -14.60 1.40 7.03
C TRP A 30 -15.51 1.23 5.83
N VAL A 31 -16.08 0.04 5.70
CA VAL A 31 -17.12 -0.22 4.72
C VAL A 31 -18.44 0.33 5.28
N GLY A 32 -19.26 0.85 4.41
CA GLY A 32 -20.57 1.34 4.84
C GLY A 32 -20.59 2.76 5.32
N MET A 33 -19.51 3.48 5.10
CA MET A 33 -19.52 4.90 5.43
C MET A 33 -20.42 5.65 4.45
N LYS A 34 -21.11 6.62 4.99
CA LYS A 34 -21.95 7.46 4.15
C LYS A 34 -21.13 8.12 3.05
N TRP A 35 -19.94 8.56 3.39
CA TRP A 35 -19.02 9.11 2.41
C TRP A 35 -18.07 8.00 2.01
N ASN A 36 -18.23 7.53 0.80
CA ASN A 36 -17.48 6.38 0.32
C ASN A 36 -16.27 6.72 -0.54
N LYS A 37 -15.98 7.99 -0.72
CA LYS A 37 -14.78 8.42 -1.42
C LYS A 37 -13.74 8.80 -0.41
N VAL A 38 -12.55 8.26 -0.57
CA VAL A 38 -11.47 8.47 0.39
C VAL A 38 -10.23 8.87 -0.36
N GLN A 39 -9.59 9.92 0.09
CA GLN A 39 -8.27 10.25 -0.42
C GLN A 39 -7.23 9.78 0.58
N VAL A 40 -6.34 8.93 0.15
CA VAL A 40 -5.28 8.38 1.00
C VAL A 40 -3.98 9.05 0.62
N LEU A 41 -3.38 9.75 1.57
CA LEU A 41 -2.08 10.33 1.38
C LEU A 41 -1.03 9.25 1.63
N VAL A 42 -0.11 9.09 0.71
CA VAL A 42 0.96 8.11 0.80
C VAL A 42 2.26 8.85 1.02
N HIS A 43 2.99 8.46 2.04
CA HIS A 43 4.31 9.00 2.29
C HIS A 43 5.32 7.87 2.35
N ALA A 44 6.43 8.02 1.66
CA ALA A 44 7.48 7.02 1.65
C ALA A 44 8.80 7.66 2.03
N ASP A 45 9.73 6.85 2.50
CA ASP A 45 11.05 7.34 2.84
C ASP A 45 11.95 7.46 1.61
N GLU A 46 11.53 6.92 0.49
CA GLU A 46 12.23 7.06 -0.79
C GLU A 46 11.26 7.59 -1.84
N ALA A 47 11.77 7.91 -2.99
CA ALA A 47 10.95 8.47 -4.05
C ALA A 47 9.89 7.45 -4.49
N ILE A 48 8.65 7.90 -4.57
CA ILE A 48 7.53 7.05 -4.91
C ILE A 48 6.62 7.69 -5.96
N SER A 49 6.84 8.95 -6.28
CA SER A 49 5.88 9.71 -7.09
C SER A 49 5.69 9.18 -8.51
N THR A 50 6.62 8.38 -9.00
CA THR A 50 6.49 7.81 -10.35
C THR A 50 6.12 6.34 -10.33
N ASN A 51 5.89 5.75 -9.16
CA ASN A 51 5.53 4.34 -9.08
C ASN A 51 4.15 4.11 -9.65
N THR A 52 3.97 2.93 -10.20
CA THR A 52 2.65 2.48 -10.63
C THR A 52 1.91 1.95 -9.42
N VAL A 53 0.69 2.37 -9.24
CA VAL A 53 -0.11 1.95 -8.10
C VAL A 53 -1.20 1.03 -8.59
N SER A 54 -1.38 -0.08 -7.91
CA SER A 54 -2.48 -0.99 -8.21
C SER A 54 -3.10 -1.51 -6.93
N ILE A 55 -4.40 -1.77 -6.97
CA ILE A 55 -5.14 -2.30 -5.85
C ILE A 55 -6.00 -3.44 -6.38
N LYS A 56 -5.82 -4.63 -5.78
CA LYS A 56 -6.61 -5.77 -6.19
C LYS A 56 -7.59 -6.11 -5.11
N HIS A 57 -8.69 -5.42 -5.09
CA HIS A 57 -9.76 -5.69 -4.15
C HIS A 57 -11.07 -5.35 -4.86
N PRO A 58 -12.00 -6.28 -4.94
CA PRO A 58 -13.20 -6.08 -5.74
C PRO A 58 -14.06 -4.91 -5.28
N GLY A 59 -13.98 -4.55 -4.04
CA GLY A 59 -14.78 -3.45 -3.53
C GLY A 59 -14.09 -2.11 -3.49
N ILE A 60 -12.86 -2.02 -3.96
CA ILE A 60 -12.10 -0.77 -3.95
C ILE A 60 -11.74 -0.39 -5.37
N THR A 61 -12.09 0.83 -5.75
CA THR A 61 -11.71 1.36 -7.06
C THR A 61 -10.71 2.47 -6.88
N LEU A 62 -9.56 2.33 -7.51
CA LEU A 62 -8.58 3.40 -7.56
C LEU A 62 -8.99 4.35 -8.68
N GLN A 63 -9.46 5.52 -8.32
CA GLN A 63 -9.99 6.45 -9.29
C GLN A 63 -8.92 7.36 -9.87
N LYS A 64 -7.94 7.72 -9.06
CA LYS A 64 -6.91 8.65 -9.51
C LYS A 64 -5.68 8.53 -8.62
N VAL A 65 -4.53 8.70 -9.23
CA VAL A 65 -3.27 8.82 -8.50
C VAL A 65 -2.81 10.25 -8.69
N ASN A 66 -2.74 10.99 -7.61
CA ASN A 66 -2.28 12.37 -7.63
C ASN A 66 -0.80 12.39 -7.31
N ARG A 67 -0.02 12.98 -8.20
CA ARG A 67 1.43 13.01 -8.04
C ARG A 67 1.86 14.43 -7.74
N PHE A 68 2.77 14.55 -6.77
CA PHE A 68 3.20 15.86 -6.30
C PHE A 68 4.65 16.12 -6.72
N LYS A 69 5.06 17.35 -6.57
CA LYS A 69 6.45 17.70 -6.81
C LYS A 69 7.37 17.01 -5.83
N ASN A 70 6.91 16.86 -4.59
CA ASN A 70 7.70 16.14 -3.61
C ASN A 70 7.64 14.65 -3.97
N PRO A 71 8.75 14.04 -4.36
CA PRO A 71 8.73 12.67 -4.85
C PRO A 71 8.41 11.62 -3.81
N LYS A 72 8.35 11.99 -2.55
CA LYS A 72 8.04 11.04 -1.47
C LYS A 72 6.56 10.97 -1.15
N TYR A 73 5.73 11.65 -1.92
CA TYR A 73 4.29 11.69 -1.65
C TYR A 73 3.45 11.35 -2.87
N LEU A 74 2.35 10.68 -2.62
CA LEU A 74 1.27 10.47 -3.57
C LEU A 74 -0.04 10.65 -2.84
N ALA A 75 -1.11 10.93 -3.55
CA ALA A 75 -2.45 10.84 -2.97
C ALA A 75 -3.30 9.98 -3.88
N LEU A 76 -3.98 9.03 -3.28
CA LEU A 76 -4.82 8.09 -4.02
C LEU A 76 -6.27 8.41 -3.76
N ASP A 77 -7.03 8.57 -4.83
CA ASP A 77 -8.47 8.76 -4.71
C ASP A 77 -9.12 7.40 -4.85
N LEU A 78 -9.75 6.94 -3.79
CA LEU A 78 -10.36 5.62 -3.75
C LEU A 78 -11.86 5.71 -3.59
N LEU A 79 -12.56 4.77 -4.19
CA LEU A 79 -13.98 4.61 -3.98
C LEU A 79 -14.19 3.27 -3.29
N VAL A 80 -14.88 3.28 -2.17
CA VAL A 80 -15.14 2.07 -1.39
C VAL A 80 -16.59 1.66 -1.60
N SER A 81 -16.78 0.50 -2.22
CA SER A 81 -18.12 -0.01 -2.44
C SER A 81 -18.79 -0.36 -1.11
N PRO A 82 -20.09 -0.09 -0.96
CA PRO A 82 -20.79 -0.49 0.26
C PRO A 82 -20.83 -2.01 0.46
N SER A 83 -20.59 -2.76 -0.61
CA SER A 83 -20.55 -4.21 -0.51
C SER A 83 -19.13 -4.76 -0.41
N ALA A 84 -18.14 -3.89 -0.21
CA ALA A 84 -16.77 -4.35 -0.14
C ALA A 84 -16.57 -5.28 1.06
N ASN A 85 -15.74 -6.28 0.86
CA ASN A 85 -15.39 -7.19 1.96
C ASN A 85 -14.37 -6.54 2.86
N THR A 86 -14.51 -6.77 4.15
CA THR A 86 -13.54 -6.28 5.12
C THR A 86 -12.26 -7.10 5.07
N GLY A 87 -11.21 -6.56 5.63
CA GLY A 87 -9.92 -7.21 5.65
C GLY A 87 -8.85 -6.26 5.15
N ASP A 88 -7.67 -6.77 4.97
CA ASP A 88 -6.57 -5.95 4.49
C ASP A 88 -6.64 -5.77 2.98
N VAL A 89 -6.68 -4.53 2.56
CA VAL A 89 -6.60 -4.18 1.16
C VAL A 89 -5.13 -4.04 0.81
N LYS A 90 -4.67 -4.79 -0.18
CA LYS A 90 -3.27 -4.74 -0.60
C LYS A 90 -3.09 -3.65 -1.64
N ILE A 91 -2.28 -2.67 -1.31
CA ILE A 91 -1.96 -1.59 -2.24
C ILE A 91 -0.53 -1.81 -2.71
N ASN A 92 -0.35 -1.94 -4.01
CA ASN A 92 0.94 -2.25 -4.59
C ASN A 92 1.55 -1.03 -5.25
N PHE A 93 2.81 -0.78 -4.95
CA PHE A 93 3.57 0.31 -5.55
C PHE A 93 4.74 -0.33 -6.30
N THR A 94 4.75 -0.16 -7.61
CA THR A 94 5.72 -0.86 -8.46
C THR A 94 6.59 0.13 -9.23
N ALA A 95 7.87 -0.10 -9.21
CA ALA A 95 8.83 0.65 -10.01
C ALA A 95 10.03 -0.23 -10.31
N ALA A 96 10.51 -0.17 -11.53
CA ALA A 96 11.73 -0.87 -11.94
C ALA A 96 11.70 -2.37 -11.59
N GLY A 97 10.55 -2.97 -11.77
CA GLY A 97 10.40 -4.40 -11.51
C GLY A 97 10.25 -4.79 -10.05
N LYS A 98 10.26 -3.81 -9.16
CA LYS A 98 10.07 -4.08 -7.74
C LYS A 98 8.72 -3.63 -7.30
N THR A 99 8.06 -4.43 -6.48
CA THR A 99 6.75 -4.09 -5.94
C THR A 99 6.82 -4.07 -4.42
N ASN A 100 6.37 -2.95 -3.85
CA ASN A 100 6.17 -2.85 -2.42
C ASN A 100 4.67 -2.92 -2.16
N THR A 101 4.26 -3.79 -1.28
CA THR A 101 2.85 -3.98 -0.95
C THR A 101 2.59 -3.47 0.47
N VAL A 102 1.56 -2.66 0.61
CA VAL A 102 1.18 -2.10 1.90
C VAL A 102 -0.24 -2.50 2.18
N ASP A 103 -0.49 -2.92 3.41
CA ASP A 103 -1.82 -3.30 3.84
C ASP A 103 -2.58 -2.06 4.30
N TRP A 104 -3.79 -1.93 3.84
CA TRP A 104 -4.69 -0.88 4.27
C TRP A 104 -5.94 -1.55 4.84
N PRO A 105 -6.07 -1.62 6.16
CA PRO A 105 -7.19 -2.35 6.75
C PRO A 105 -8.52 -1.70 6.46
N LEU A 106 -9.49 -2.50 6.09
CA LEU A 106 -10.83 -2.06 5.82
C LEU A 106 -11.76 -2.78 6.80
N ASP A 107 -12.36 -2.03 7.70
CA ASP A 107 -13.15 -2.59 8.77
C ASP A 107 -14.62 -2.40 8.52
N LYS A 108 -15.42 -3.14 9.23
CA LYS A 108 -16.85 -2.97 9.15
C LYS A 108 -17.23 -1.80 10.04
N ARG A 109 -18.03 -0.89 9.49
CA ARG A 109 -18.51 0.22 10.29
C ARG A 109 -19.50 -0.31 11.31
N ARG A 110 -19.33 0.08 12.56
CA ARG A 110 -20.28 -0.28 13.56
C ARG A 110 -21.53 0.52 13.38
N ALA A 111 -22.66 -0.15 13.52
CA ALA A 111 -23.91 0.57 13.52
C ALA A 111 -23.90 1.49 14.72
N GLY A 112 -24.33 2.70 14.53
CA GLY A 112 -24.34 3.66 15.60
C GLY A 112 -25.34 3.25 16.63
N ASN A 113 -24.92 3.25 17.85
CA ASN A 113 -25.84 2.98 18.94
C ASN A 113 -26.00 4.24 19.75
N GLY A 114 -25.82 5.36 19.14
CA GLY A 114 -25.99 6.61 19.81
C GLY A 114 -24.76 7.11 20.51
N THR A 115 -23.69 6.39 20.45
CA THR A 115 -22.49 6.85 21.09
C THR A 115 -21.71 7.63 20.12
N ALA A 116 -21.58 8.85 20.38
CA ALA A 116 -20.72 9.60 19.53
C ALA A 116 -19.40 9.63 20.18
N PHE A 117 -18.45 9.77 19.52
CA PHE A 117 -17.23 9.93 20.06
C PHE A 117 -16.72 11.20 19.69
#